data_07a9c16c99f2826025d5c682ed3dde47
#
_entry.id   07a9c16c99f2826025d5c682ed3dde47
#
_cell.length_a   1.000
_cell.length_b   1.000
_cell.length_c   1.000
_cell.angle_alpha   90.00
_cell.angle_beta   90.00
_cell.angle_gamma   90.00
#
_symmetry.space_group_name_H-M   'P 1'
#
loop_
_entity.id
_entity.type
_entity.pdbx_description
1 polymer ?
#
loop_
_entity_poly.entity_id
_entity_poly.type
_entity_poly.pdbx_seq_one_letter_code
_entity_poly.pdbx_strand_id
1 'polypeptide(L)'
;MERFHPLIQHDVVPSEALIDLLKNTLIGSKGTLYQLLDTPTKIVQLKNSHFFSLVRADKLVGTFTICKQEINLLGSTHNSYYIRYVAFDSKFQGGFKKGKSNGGLHRFFKDFFETSTFDSAPTKSGKSIYWAYIDPDNLRSINLNNRLGFEQIGTFKTTVFSRVNPKNKFVERIKSDDKNEVLNLVTSFYDSFQFFATASLFYEDNYFVLRVDGEIVCGIQANPVQWKIKSLPGLSGRILIKIAPYIPRIRKLIRPNNHRFLATEGLFWKIGFEHKLAELLEGVLAITGHHSLLIWSDCEHNFMKNIDVNWGFIQKMKKENAVAIMAKLNGYSQEELADLKKAPKYISGFNVT
;
A
#
# COMPACT_ATOMS: atom_id res chain seq x y z
N MET A 1 2.74 14.57 -24.12
CA MET A 1 3.02 13.10 -24.17
C MET A 1 4.43 12.92 -24.65
N GLU A 2 5.29 12.47 -23.77
CA GLU A 2 6.71 12.26 -24.04
C GLU A 2 6.96 10.77 -24.34
N ARG A 3 7.72 10.45 -25.39
CA ARG A 3 8.04 9.06 -25.72
C ARG A 3 9.44 8.73 -25.27
N PHE A 4 9.56 7.93 -24.22
CA PHE A 4 10.85 7.40 -23.74
C PHE A 4 11.36 6.20 -24.55
N HIS A 5 10.43 5.46 -25.17
CA HIS A 5 10.71 4.28 -25.99
C HIS A 5 9.57 4.13 -27.00
N PRO A 6 9.76 3.55 -28.20
CA PRO A 6 8.68 3.38 -29.17
C PRO A 6 7.41 2.71 -28.64
N LEU A 7 7.54 1.90 -27.57
CA LEU A 7 6.44 1.19 -26.94
C LEU A 7 5.97 1.82 -25.61
N ILE A 8 6.63 2.88 -25.11
CA ILE A 8 6.35 3.44 -23.79
C ILE A 8 6.04 4.92 -23.91
N GLN A 9 4.84 5.27 -23.51
CA GLN A 9 4.36 6.64 -23.38
C GLN A 9 4.39 7.04 -21.91
N HIS A 10 4.72 8.28 -21.64
CA HIS A 10 4.77 8.87 -20.31
C HIS A 10 3.84 10.08 -20.23
N ASP A 11 3.07 10.13 -19.17
CA ASP A 11 2.17 11.23 -18.85
C ASP A 11 2.19 11.52 -17.34
N VAL A 12 1.89 12.76 -16.98
CA VAL A 12 1.71 13.18 -15.56
C VAL A 12 0.24 13.15 -15.14
N VAL A 13 -0.66 12.91 -16.08
CA VAL A 13 -2.10 12.73 -15.84
C VAL A 13 -2.50 11.37 -16.41
N PRO A 14 -3.25 10.55 -15.66
CA PRO A 14 -3.66 9.24 -16.15
C PRO A 14 -4.65 9.35 -17.29
N SER A 15 -4.42 8.60 -18.39
CA SER A 15 -5.37 8.52 -19.50
C SER A 15 -6.59 7.68 -19.14
N GLU A 16 -7.72 7.92 -19.82
CA GLU A 16 -8.94 7.11 -19.63
C GLU A 16 -8.68 5.63 -19.91
N ALA A 17 -7.92 5.31 -20.96
CA ALA A 17 -7.57 3.93 -21.29
C ALA A 17 -6.77 3.24 -20.17
N LEU A 18 -5.88 3.97 -19.48
CA LEU A 18 -5.13 3.48 -18.34
C LEU A 18 -6.06 3.22 -17.15
N ILE A 19 -6.96 4.16 -16.86
CA ILE A 19 -7.96 4.02 -15.77
C ILE A 19 -8.85 2.80 -16.04
N ASP A 20 -9.31 2.61 -17.26
CA ASP A 20 -10.15 1.47 -17.64
C ASP A 20 -9.40 0.13 -17.54
N LEU A 21 -8.13 0.08 -17.92
CA LEU A 21 -7.29 -1.11 -17.74
C LEU A 21 -7.19 -1.47 -16.26
N LEU A 22 -6.89 -0.51 -15.40
CA LEU A 22 -6.76 -0.73 -13.94
C LEU A 22 -8.07 -1.16 -13.29
N LYS A 23 -9.19 -0.50 -13.63
CA LYS A 23 -10.53 -0.84 -13.13
C LYS A 23 -10.92 -2.29 -13.43
N ASN A 24 -10.46 -2.82 -14.56
CA ASN A 24 -10.75 -4.19 -15.00
C ASN A 24 -9.67 -5.22 -14.56
N THR A 25 -8.56 -4.75 -13.99
CA THR A 25 -7.47 -5.62 -13.53
C THR A 25 -7.85 -6.38 -12.27
N LEU A 26 -7.59 -7.68 -12.26
CA LEU A 26 -7.66 -8.51 -11.06
C LEU A 26 -6.33 -8.43 -10.32
N ILE A 27 -6.41 -8.05 -9.05
CA ILE A 27 -5.28 -7.97 -8.13
C ILE A 27 -5.31 -9.19 -7.20
N GLY A 28 -4.13 -9.62 -6.76
CA GLY A 28 -3.93 -10.81 -5.94
C GLY A 28 -3.43 -11.99 -6.75
N SER A 29 -3.08 -13.08 -6.06
CA SER A 29 -2.55 -14.30 -6.67
C SER A 29 -3.37 -15.52 -6.29
N LYS A 30 -2.80 -16.52 -5.64
CA LYS A 30 -3.49 -17.76 -5.25
C LYS A 30 -4.46 -17.61 -4.07
N GLY A 31 -4.47 -16.46 -3.44
CA GLY A 31 -5.27 -16.19 -2.26
C GLY A 31 -6.56 -15.43 -2.56
N THR A 32 -6.64 -14.21 -2.06
CA THR A 32 -7.74 -13.29 -2.34
C THR A 32 -7.55 -12.63 -3.70
N LEU A 33 -8.53 -12.76 -4.60
CA LEU A 33 -8.58 -12.02 -5.86
C LEU A 33 -9.66 -10.94 -5.79
N TYR A 34 -9.30 -9.73 -6.15
CA TYR A 34 -10.20 -8.58 -6.07
C TYR A 34 -9.94 -7.54 -7.15
N GLN A 35 -10.89 -6.65 -7.34
CA GLN A 35 -10.77 -5.43 -8.14
C GLN A 35 -10.92 -4.22 -7.22
N LEU A 36 -10.14 -3.17 -7.46
CA LEU A 36 -10.27 -1.88 -6.79
C LEU A 36 -11.43 -1.12 -7.44
N LEU A 37 -12.45 -0.74 -6.65
CA LEU A 37 -13.59 0.01 -7.16
C LEU A 37 -13.37 1.52 -7.14
N ASP A 38 -12.46 1.99 -6.30
CA ASP A 38 -12.14 3.40 -6.07
C ASP A 38 -10.93 3.91 -6.86
N THR A 39 -10.30 3.05 -7.69
CA THR A 39 -9.16 3.43 -8.54
C THR A 39 -9.42 4.69 -9.38
N PRO A 40 -10.58 4.86 -10.07
CA PRO A 40 -10.81 6.03 -10.91
C PRO A 40 -10.74 7.35 -10.14
N THR A 41 -11.20 7.37 -8.89
CA THR A 41 -11.17 8.57 -8.05
C THR A 41 -9.81 8.78 -7.39
N LYS A 42 -9.17 7.72 -6.92
CA LYS A 42 -7.88 7.81 -6.24
C LYS A 42 -6.72 8.13 -7.17
N ILE A 43 -6.69 7.54 -8.37
CA ILE A 43 -5.56 7.69 -9.27
C ILE A 43 -5.37 9.12 -9.77
N VAL A 44 -6.47 9.87 -9.97
CA VAL A 44 -6.41 11.28 -10.40
C VAL A 44 -5.99 12.23 -9.29
N GLN A 45 -6.06 11.78 -8.03
CA GLN A 45 -5.65 12.55 -6.85
C GLN A 45 -4.17 12.34 -6.48
N LEU A 46 -3.49 11.39 -7.14
CA LEU A 46 -2.08 11.14 -6.86
C LEU A 46 -1.24 12.35 -7.25
N LYS A 47 -0.50 12.88 -6.28
CA LYS A 47 0.45 13.97 -6.48
C LYS A 47 1.81 13.41 -6.88
N ASN A 48 2.60 14.19 -7.64
CA ASN A 48 3.96 13.84 -8.04
C ASN A 48 4.07 12.43 -8.64
N SER A 49 3.13 12.09 -9.51
CA SER A 49 3.04 10.76 -10.10
C SER A 49 3.28 10.79 -11.61
N HIS A 50 3.99 9.78 -12.08
CA HIS A 50 4.33 9.55 -13.48
C HIS A 50 3.64 8.27 -13.94
N PHE A 51 2.81 8.39 -14.97
CA PHE A 51 2.03 7.29 -15.53
C PHE A 51 2.70 6.79 -16.81
N PHE A 52 3.03 5.51 -16.85
CA PHE A 52 3.67 4.89 -18.00
C PHE A 52 2.70 3.91 -18.63
N SER A 53 2.48 4.09 -19.93
CA SER A 53 1.62 3.27 -20.75
C SER A 53 2.45 2.46 -21.74
N LEU A 54 2.34 1.13 -21.69
CA LEU A 54 2.93 0.25 -22.70
C LEU A 54 1.93 0.08 -23.84
N VAL A 55 2.30 0.58 -25.03
CA VAL A 55 1.42 0.60 -26.20
C VAL A 55 2.00 -0.28 -27.30
N ARG A 56 1.15 -1.12 -27.91
CA ARG A 56 1.50 -1.96 -29.06
C ARG A 56 0.39 -1.91 -30.10
N ALA A 57 0.74 -1.55 -31.33
CA ALA A 57 -0.23 -1.34 -32.41
C ALA A 57 -1.41 -0.46 -31.96
N ASP A 58 -1.09 0.70 -31.39
CA ASP A 58 -2.01 1.72 -30.87
C ASP A 58 -2.98 1.25 -29.76
N LYS A 59 -2.70 0.09 -29.15
CA LYS A 59 -3.47 -0.44 -28.03
C LYS A 59 -2.65 -0.44 -26.75
N LEU A 60 -3.25 0.02 -25.66
CA LEU A 60 -2.67 -0.08 -24.33
C LEU A 60 -2.65 -1.56 -23.92
N VAL A 61 -1.44 -2.10 -23.70
CA VAL A 61 -1.24 -3.52 -23.32
C VAL A 61 -0.72 -3.68 -21.92
N GLY A 62 -0.29 -2.60 -21.27
CA GLY A 62 0.16 -2.61 -19.88
C GLY A 62 0.40 -1.20 -19.37
N THR A 63 0.52 -1.08 -18.06
CA THR A 63 0.80 0.17 -17.36
C THR A 63 1.58 -0.07 -16.09
N PHE A 64 2.29 0.95 -15.63
CA PHE A 64 2.80 1.11 -14.29
C PHE A 64 2.85 2.59 -13.93
N THR A 65 2.78 2.88 -12.64
CA THR A 65 2.83 4.25 -12.13
C THR A 65 4.00 4.37 -11.16
N ILE A 66 4.73 5.46 -11.25
CA ILE A 66 5.78 5.82 -10.28
C ILE A 66 5.30 7.04 -9.51
N CYS A 67 5.20 6.90 -8.19
CA CYS A 67 4.86 7.99 -7.28
C CYS A 67 6.14 8.47 -6.59
N LYS A 68 6.55 9.72 -6.85
CA LYS A 68 7.67 10.35 -6.15
C LYS A 68 7.20 10.82 -4.77
N GLN A 69 7.92 10.44 -3.74
CA GLN A 69 7.64 10.85 -2.36
C GLN A 69 8.93 11.00 -1.55
N GLU A 70 8.87 11.86 -0.54
CA GLU A 70 9.94 11.97 0.45
C GLU A 70 9.70 10.94 1.56
N ILE A 71 10.75 10.21 1.92
CA ILE A 71 10.73 9.19 2.96
C ILE A 71 11.91 9.37 3.91
N ASN A 72 11.75 8.93 5.16
CA ASN A 72 12.88 8.76 6.05
C ASN A 72 13.63 7.46 5.67
N LEU A 73 14.91 7.56 5.43
CA LEU A 73 15.79 6.45 5.11
C LEU A 73 17.17 6.66 5.72
N LEU A 74 17.64 5.71 6.54
CA LEU A 74 18.95 5.75 7.21
C LEU A 74 19.21 7.08 7.94
N GLY A 75 18.19 7.59 8.65
CA GLY A 75 18.27 8.81 9.46
C GLY A 75 18.25 10.12 8.68
N SER A 76 17.93 10.10 7.39
CA SER A 76 17.77 11.29 6.57
C SER A 76 16.59 11.21 5.60
N THR A 77 16.12 12.37 5.13
CA THR A 77 15.02 12.43 4.15
C THR A 77 15.55 12.24 2.73
N HIS A 78 14.98 11.30 2.01
CA HIS A 78 15.34 10.98 0.64
C HIS A 78 14.14 11.01 -0.30
N ASN A 79 14.35 11.42 -1.55
CA ASN A 79 13.39 11.19 -2.61
C ASN A 79 13.34 9.70 -2.95
N SER A 80 12.14 9.14 -3.00
CA SER A 80 11.88 7.76 -3.36
C SER A 80 10.84 7.66 -4.45
N TYR A 81 10.84 6.55 -5.15
CA TYR A 81 9.98 6.25 -6.28
C TYR A 81 9.21 4.96 -6.00
N TYR A 82 7.98 5.11 -5.51
CA TYR A 82 7.09 3.98 -5.26
C TYR A 82 6.42 3.53 -6.57
N ILE A 83 6.61 2.25 -6.92
CA ILE A 83 6.02 1.65 -8.13
C ILE A 83 4.71 0.98 -7.76
N ARG A 84 3.62 1.43 -8.37
CA ARG A 84 2.28 0.88 -8.16
C ARG A 84 1.49 0.78 -9.47
N TYR A 85 0.28 0.25 -9.40
CA TYR A 85 -0.63 0.10 -10.54
C TYR A 85 0.01 -0.61 -11.74
N VAL A 86 0.85 -1.61 -11.46
CA VAL A 86 1.41 -2.48 -12.49
C VAL A 86 0.34 -3.42 -12.99
N ALA A 87 -0.12 -3.23 -14.21
CA ALA A 87 -1.15 -4.03 -14.82
C ALA A 87 -0.81 -4.36 -16.28
N PHE A 88 -1.23 -5.53 -16.74
CA PHE A 88 -1.13 -5.93 -18.13
C PHE A 88 -2.47 -6.51 -18.60
N ASP A 89 -2.86 -6.18 -19.82
CA ASP A 89 -4.01 -6.84 -20.45
C ASP A 89 -3.81 -8.36 -20.43
N SER A 90 -4.85 -9.09 -20.04
CA SER A 90 -4.82 -10.54 -19.86
C SER A 90 -4.32 -11.29 -21.09
N LYS A 91 -4.60 -10.78 -22.31
CA LYS A 91 -4.14 -11.33 -23.59
C LYS A 91 -2.62 -11.26 -23.76
N PHE A 92 -1.97 -10.32 -23.08
CA PHE A 92 -0.53 -10.09 -23.16
C PHE A 92 0.24 -10.63 -21.94
N GLN A 93 -0.43 -11.07 -20.91
CA GLN A 93 0.19 -11.65 -19.70
C GLN A 93 1.02 -12.89 -19.97
N GLY A 94 0.79 -13.62 -21.07
CA GLY A 94 1.57 -14.78 -21.51
C GLY A 94 2.69 -14.50 -22.51
N GLY A 95 2.78 -13.26 -23.04
CA GLY A 95 3.55 -12.93 -24.24
C GLY A 95 5.07 -12.76 -24.10
N PHE A 96 5.61 -12.75 -22.88
CA PHE A 96 7.06 -12.78 -22.66
C PHE A 96 7.58 -14.23 -22.64
N LYS A 97 7.26 -15.01 -23.68
CA LYS A 97 7.87 -16.33 -23.86
C LYS A 97 9.39 -16.18 -24.00
N LYS A 98 10.13 -17.10 -23.41
CA LYS A 98 11.58 -17.28 -23.57
C LYS A 98 11.93 -17.35 -25.07
N GLY A 99 12.30 -16.26 -25.70
CA GLY A 99 12.70 -16.26 -27.11
C GLY A 99 12.93 -14.87 -27.71
N LYS A 100 14.14 -14.58 -27.98
CA LYS A 100 14.75 -13.67 -28.99
C LYS A 100 14.40 -12.17 -29.06
N SER A 101 13.31 -11.62 -28.47
CA SER A 101 13.02 -10.18 -28.62
C SER A 101 13.12 -9.33 -27.33
N ASN A 102 13.46 -9.93 -26.20
CA ASN A 102 13.42 -9.25 -24.90
C ASN A 102 14.65 -8.39 -24.54
N GLY A 103 15.70 -8.38 -25.35
CA GLY A 103 16.93 -7.64 -25.04
C GLY A 103 16.73 -6.12 -24.95
N GLY A 104 15.94 -5.55 -25.87
CA GLY A 104 15.75 -4.10 -25.96
C GLY A 104 14.93 -3.53 -24.80
N LEU A 105 13.75 -4.10 -24.54
CA LEU A 105 12.86 -3.61 -23.47
C LEU A 105 13.45 -3.87 -22.08
N HIS A 106 14.13 -5.00 -21.88
CA HIS A 106 14.81 -5.28 -20.61
C HIS A 106 15.96 -4.30 -20.37
N ARG A 107 16.78 -4.02 -21.38
CA ARG A 107 17.86 -3.04 -21.30
C ARG A 107 17.29 -1.65 -21.03
N PHE A 108 16.23 -1.26 -21.74
CA PHE A 108 15.53 0.00 -21.49
C PHE A 108 15.10 0.13 -20.01
N PHE A 109 14.41 -0.85 -19.44
CA PHE A 109 13.99 -0.77 -18.04
C PHE A 109 15.17 -0.76 -17.06
N LYS A 110 16.24 -1.47 -17.36
CA LYS A 110 17.45 -1.43 -16.53
C LYS A 110 18.02 -0.01 -16.50
N ASP A 111 18.25 0.58 -17.67
CA ASP A 111 18.77 1.93 -17.82
C ASP A 111 17.81 2.97 -17.21
N PHE A 112 16.50 2.79 -17.41
CA PHE A 112 15.44 3.65 -16.88
C PHE A 112 15.48 3.74 -15.35
N PHE A 113 15.59 2.61 -14.64
CA PHE A 113 15.70 2.59 -13.19
C PHE A 113 17.08 2.99 -12.66
N GLU A 114 18.12 3.01 -13.50
CA GLU A 114 19.45 3.48 -13.11
C GLU A 114 19.58 5.00 -13.26
N THR A 115 19.00 5.58 -14.30
CA THR A 115 19.20 6.99 -14.66
C THR A 115 18.13 7.95 -14.16
N SER A 116 16.93 7.45 -13.82
CA SER A 116 15.78 8.28 -13.40
C SER A 116 15.43 9.43 -14.36
N THR A 117 15.63 9.22 -15.66
CA THR A 117 15.53 10.27 -16.69
C THR A 117 14.14 10.88 -16.86
N PHE A 118 13.10 10.26 -16.32
CA PHE A 118 11.74 10.78 -16.34
C PHE A 118 11.49 11.89 -15.31
N ASP A 119 12.36 12.02 -14.31
CA ASP A 119 12.26 13.04 -13.28
C ASP A 119 13.19 14.21 -13.62
N SER A 120 12.62 15.36 -13.95
CA SER A 120 13.36 16.58 -14.29
C SER A 120 14.10 17.19 -13.10
N ALA A 121 13.81 16.74 -11.87
CA ALA A 121 14.48 17.17 -10.65
C ALA A 121 15.15 15.96 -9.97
N PRO A 122 16.27 15.46 -10.52
CA PRO A 122 17.00 14.35 -9.93
C PRO A 122 17.47 14.70 -8.51
N THR A 123 17.66 13.67 -7.70
CA THR A 123 18.09 13.84 -6.31
C THR A 123 19.41 14.58 -6.23
N LYS A 124 19.49 15.62 -5.39
CA LYS A 124 20.72 16.41 -5.14
C LYS A 124 21.90 15.53 -4.67
N SER A 125 21.62 14.38 -4.08
CA SER A 125 22.61 13.46 -3.52
C SER A 125 23.13 12.41 -4.52
N GLY A 126 22.60 12.32 -5.74
CA GLY A 126 22.91 11.23 -6.66
C GLY A 126 22.36 9.85 -6.22
N LYS A 127 21.68 9.77 -5.06
CA LYS A 127 21.07 8.56 -4.54
C LYS A 127 19.59 8.51 -4.91
N SER A 128 19.10 7.35 -5.32
CA SER A 128 17.67 7.13 -5.55
C SER A 128 17.25 5.73 -5.10
N ILE A 129 16.00 5.62 -4.66
CA ILE A 129 15.41 4.35 -4.28
C ILE A 129 14.10 4.15 -5.03
N TYR A 130 14.00 3.01 -5.74
CA TYR A 130 12.77 2.49 -6.31
C TYR A 130 12.28 1.34 -5.45
N TRP A 131 10.99 1.29 -5.18
CA TRP A 131 10.45 0.21 -4.37
C TRP A 131 9.01 -0.13 -4.73
N ALA A 132 8.61 -1.37 -4.42
CA ALA A 132 7.28 -1.90 -4.68
C ALA A 132 6.89 -2.95 -3.65
N TYR A 133 5.59 -3.11 -3.43
CA TYR A 133 5.03 -4.22 -2.68
C TYR A 133 4.60 -5.33 -3.63
N ILE A 134 5.08 -6.55 -3.40
CA ILE A 134 4.81 -7.69 -4.27
C ILE A 134 4.32 -8.89 -3.45
N ASP A 135 3.16 -9.42 -3.85
CA ASP A 135 2.65 -10.67 -3.29
C ASP A 135 3.68 -11.81 -3.54
N PRO A 136 4.10 -12.56 -2.51
CA PRO A 136 5.12 -13.61 -2.64
C PRO A 136 4.71 -14.73 -3.60
N ASP A 137 3.42 -14.95 -3.79
CA ASP A 137 2.90 -15.91 -4.77
C ASP A 137 2.97 -15.38 -6.22
N ASN A 138 3.24 -14.09 -6.42
CA ASN A 138 3.45 -13.49 -7.74
C ASN A 138 4.92 -13.66 -8.20
N LEU A 139 5.33 -14.92 -8.38
CA LEU A 139 6.70 -15.28 -8.78
C LEU A 139 7.13 -14.58 -10.08
N ARG A 140 6.18 -14.25 -10.97
CA ARG A 140 6.49 -13.53 -12.22
C ARG A 140 6.99 -12.13 -11.92
N SER A 141 6.30 -11.40 -11.05
CA SER A 141 6.71 -10.05 -10.66
C SER A 141 8.02 -10.07 -9.87
N ILE A 142 8.18 -11.00 -8.94
CA ILE A 142 9.43 -11.17 -8.19
C ILE A 142 10.61 -11.43 -9.13
N ASN A 143 10.48 -12.39 -10.06
CA ASN A 143 11.53 -12.72 -11.02
C ASN A 143 11.85 -11.54 -11.96
N LEU A 144 10.84 -10.75 -12.36
CA LEU A 144 11.07 -9.55 -13.17
C LEU A 144 11.86 -8.51 -12.38
N ASN A 145 11.47 -8.23 -11.14
CA ASN A 145 12.16 -7.27 -10.28
C ASN A 145 13.61 -7.69 -10.01
N ASN A 146 13.85 -8.96 -9.69
CA ASN A 146 15.22 -9.48 -9.48
C ASN A 146 16.11 -9.27 -10.72
N ARG A 147 15.59 -9.50 -11.93
CA ARG A 147 16.32 -9.26 -13.19
C ARG A 147 16.62 -7.78 -13.43
N LEU A 148 15.78 -6.87 -12.92
CA LEU A 148 15.98 -5.42 -13.00
C LEU A 148 16.89 -4.88 -11.88
N GLY A 149 17.41 -5.75 -11.01
CA GLY A 149 18.32 -5.39 -9.92
C GLY A 149 17.61 -4.93 -8.65
N PHE A 150 16.33 -5.26 -8.50
CA PHE A 150 15.64 -5.09 -7.21
C PHE A 150 15.98 -6.26 -6.29
N GLU A 151 16.09 -5.98 -5.01
CA GLU A 151 16.28 -6.97 -3.94
C GLU A 151 15.14 -6.90 -2.93
N GLN A 152 14.85 -8.02 -2.30
CA GLN A 152 13.93 -8.02 -1.17
C GLN A 152 14.64 -7.44 0.06
N ILE A 153 14.07 -6.36 0.62
CA ILE A 153 14.62 -5.65 1.78
C ILE A 153 13.81 -5.87 3.05
N GLY A 154 12.70 -6.54 2.97
CA GLY A 154 11.84 -6.88 4.10
C GLY A 154 10.54 -7.52 3.65
N THR A 155 9.69 -7.80 4.64
CA THR A 155 8.33 -8.28 4.42
C THR A 155 7.38 -7.63 5.42
N PHE A 156 6.11 -7.51 5.04
CA PHE A 156 5.08 -7.02 5.96
C PHE A 156 3.86 -7.92 5.95
N LYS A 157 3.08 -7.81 7.00
CA LYS A 157 1.80 -8.52 7.14
C LYS A 157 0.65 -7.56 7.36
N THR A 158 -0.54 -8.02 7.01
CA THR A 158 -1.78 -7.32 7.26
C THR A 158 -2.43 -7.85 8.53
N THR A 159 -2.82 -7.01 9.46
CA THR A 159 -3.68 -7.33 10.60
C THR A 159 -5.05 -6.72 10.36
N VAL A 160 -6.11 -7.48 10.60
CA VAL A 160 -7.49 -7.03 10.39
C VAL A 160 -8.20 -6.88 11.73
N PHE A 161 -8.64 -5.67 12.02
CA PHE A 161 -9.54 -5.43 13.15
C PHE A 161 -10.98 -5.37 12.64
N SER A 162 -11.92 -6.08 13.31
CA SER A 162 -13.31 -6.13 12.84
C SER A 162 -14.32 -6.20 13.95
N ARG A 163 -15.45 -5.47 13.77
CA ARG A 163 -16.61 -5.46 14.69
C ARG A 163 -17.92 -5.48 13.90
N VAL A 164 -18.86 -6.29 14.35
CA VAL A 164 -20.23 -6.36 13.77
C VAL A 164 -21.05 -5.13 14.14
N ASN A 165 -20.95 -4.69 15.38
CA ASN A 165 -21.64 -3.52 15.91
C ASN A 165 -20.62 -2.67 16.70
N PRO A 166 -19.78 -1.89 16.01
CA PRO A 166 -18.77 -1.08 16.66
C PRO A 166 -19.42 0.02 17.51
N LYS A 167 -18.79 0.34 18.64
CA LYS A 167 -19.24 1.39 19.57
C LYS A 167 -18.15 2.44 19.69
N ASN A 168 -18.54 3.70 19.76
CA ASN A 168 -17.64 4.80 20.09
C ASN A 168 -17.98 5.39 21.45
N LYS A 169 -16.95 5.70 22.24
CA LYS A 169 -17.09 6.39 23.53
C LYS A 169 -16.29 7.69 23.58
N PHE A 170 -15.05 7.66 23.06
CA PHE A 170 -14.06 8.72 23.31
C PHE A 170 -13.20 9.07 22.07
N VAL A 171 -13.46 8.45 20.93
CA VAL A 171 -12.72 8.73 19.70
C VAL A 171 -13.38 9.88 18.96
N GLU A 172 -12.57 10.80 18.48
CA GLU A 172 -13.00 11.94 17.70
C GLU A 172 -12.13 12.11 16.45
N ARG A 173 -12.67 12.82 15.45
CA ARG A 173 -11.88 13.26 14.31
C ARG A 173 -11.00 14.43 14.75
N ILE A 174 -9.74 14.44 14.27
CA ILE A 174 -8.77 15.48 14.61
C ILE A 174 -9.28 16.86 14.18
N LYS A 175 -9.02 17.87 15.01
CA LYS A 175 -9.24 19.28 14.68
C LYS A 175 -8.01 19.86 13.99
N SER A 176 -8.19 20.97 13.29
CA SER A 176 -7.07 21.62 12.58
C SER A 176 -5.93 22.02 13.53
N ASP A 177 -6.26 22.49 14.73
CA ASP A 177 -5.30 22.95 15.73
C ASP A 177 -4.44 21.82 16.30
N ASP A 178 -4.96 20.59 16.30
CA ASP A 178 -4.27 19.41 16.82
C ASP A 178 -3.27 18.80 15.81
N LYS A 179 -3.34 19.19 14.52
CA LYS A 179 -2.55 18.54 13.45
C LYS A 179 -1.04 18.59 13.72
N ASN A 180 -0.53 19.69 14.24
CA ASN A 180 0.89 19.83 14.55
C ASN A 180 1.31 18.93 15.73
N GLU A 181 0.48 18.84 16.78
CA GLU A 181 0.73 17.93 17.90
C GLU A 181 0.77 16.49 17.43
N VAL A 182 -0.23 16.07 16.67
CA VAL A 182 -0.31 14.68 16.12
C VAL A 182 0.86 14.40 15.18
N LEU A 183 1.25 15.34 14.31
CA LEU A 183 2.40 15.17 13.43
C LEU A 183 3.68 14.91 14.24
N ASN A 184 3.91 15.65 15.32
CA ASN A 184 5.05 15.45 16.20
C ASN A 184 5.00 14.08 16.88
N LEU A 185 3.83 13.66 17.40
CA LEU A 185 3.66 12.36 18.05
C LEU A 185 3.91 11.21 17.08
N VAL A 186 3.35 11.26 15.87
CA VAL A 186 3.55 10.24 14.84
C VAL A 186 5.00 10.20 14.38
N THR A 187 5.62 11.34 14.13
CA THR A 187 7.03 11.41 13.72
C THR A 187 7.95 10.84 14.79
N SER A 188 7.72 11.18 16.05
CA SER A 188 8.49 10.61 17.17
C SER A 188 8.28 9.11 17.31
N PHE A 189 7.06 8.61 17.10
CA PHE A 189 6.75 7.17 17.18
C PHE A 189 7.47 6.37 16.07
N TYR A 190 7.60 6.94 14.86
CA TYR A 190 8.22 6.30 13.70
C TYR A 190 9.64 6.77 13.41
N ASP A 191 10.31 7.45 14.34
CA ASP A 191 11.64 8.04 14.12
C ASP A 191 12.68 7.02 13.62
N SER A 192 12.67 5.80 14.17
CA SER A 192 13.56 4.71 13.75
C SER A 192 13.12 3.94 12.51
N PHE A 193 11.89 4.19 12.00
CA PHE A 193 11.34 3.42 10.90
C PHE A 193 11.79 3.96 9.54
N GLN A 194 12.25 3.07 8.69
CA GLN A 194 12.55 3.37 7.30
C GLN A 194 11.26 3.47 6.47
N PHE A 195 11.27 4.25 5.40
CA PHE A 195 10.10 4.49 4.52
C PHE A 195 8.95 5.27 5.17
N PHE A 196 9.16 5.85 6.35
CA PHE A 196 8.15 6.72 6.93
C PHE A 196 8.02 7.99 6.09
N ALA A 197 6.77 8.34 5.77
CA ALA A 197 6.41 9.53 5.00
C ALA A 197 5.20 10.21 5.64
N THR A 198 5.21 11.53 5.66
CA THR A 198 4.12 12.34 6.24
C THR A 198 3.16 12.90 5.19
N ALA A 199 3.50 12.78 3.91
CA ALA A 199 2.76 13.43 2.81
C ALA A 199 1.28 12.99 2.69
N SER A 200 0.95 11.76 3.10
CA SER A 200 -0.41 11.23 3.12
C SER A 200 -1.11 11.32 4.48
N LEU A 201 -0.40 11.76 5.53
CA LEU A 201 -1.04 12.04 6.81
C LEU A 201 -2.05 13.19 6.65
N PHE A 202 -3.18 13.04 7.31
CA PHE A 202 -4.33 13.96 7.24
C PHE A 202 -5.04 14.01 5.87
N TYR A 203 -4.82 13.04 4.99
CA TYR A 203 -5.53 12.94 3.73
C TYR A 203 -7.06 12.91 3.97
N GLU A 204 -7.79 13.81 3.30
CA GLU A 204 -9.25 14.00 3.46
C GLU A 204 -9.71 14.22 4.92
N ASP A 205 -8.83 14.72 5.77
CA ASP A 205 -9.07 14.91 7.22
C ASP A 205 -9.53 13.63 7.95
N ASN A 206 -9.13 12.45 7.43
CA ASN A 206 -9.52 11.15 7.97
C ASN A 206 -8.58 10.67 9.09
N TYR A 207 -8.09 11.58 9.92
CA TYR A 207 -7.31 11.24 11.10
C TYR A 207 -8.19 11.27 12.36
N PHE A 208 -8.04 10.24 13.22
CA PHE A 208 -8.85 10.05 14.43
C PHE A 208 -7.92 9.93 15.63
N VAL A 209 -8.35 10.51 16.74
CA VAL A 209 -7.60 10.50 18.00
C VAL A 209 -8.47 10.07 19.17
N LEU A 210 -7.84 9.50 20.19
CA LEU A 210 -8.45 9.24 21.47
C LEU A 210 -7.71 10.05 22.54
N ARG A 211 -8.49 10.73 23.39
CA ARG A 211 -7.96 11.54 24.48
C ARG A 211 -8.25 10.91 25.84
N VAL A 212 -7.32 11.11 26.75
CA VAL A 212 -7.50 10.83 28.18
C VAL A 212 -7.12 12.09 28.93
N ASP A 213 -7.97 12.56 29.79
CA ASP A 213 -7.77 13.80 30.58
C ASP A 213 -7.40 15.03 29.72
N GLY A 214 -7.96 15.11 28.51
CA GLY A 214 -7.71 16.17 27.55
C GLY A 214 -6.51 15.97 26.63
N GLU A 215 -5.59 15.06 26.94
CA GLU A 215 -4.40 14.76 26.16
C GLU A 215 -4.65 13.72 25.07
N ILE A 216 -4.06 13.90 23.89
CA ILE A 216 -4.04 12.89 22.83
C ILE A 216 -3.10 11.76 23.25
N VAL A 217 -3.65 10.55 23.45
CA VAL A 217 -2.87 9.38 23.88
C VAL A 217 -2.65 8.35 22.78
N CYS A 218 -3.53 8.29 21.79
CA CYS A 218 -3.33 7.48 20.60
C CYS A 218 -4.10 8.06 19.40
N GLY A 219 -3.68 7.70 18.18
CA GLY A 219 -4.30 8.18 16.97
C GLY A 219 -4.01 7.29 15.76
N ILE A 220 -4.82 7.44 14.72
CA ILE A 220 -4.73 6.68 13.48
C ILE A 220 -5.41 7.42 12.34
N GLN A 221 -4.81 7.41 11.18
CA GLN A 221 -5.51 7.74 9.95
C GLN A 221 -6.21 6.52 9.37
N ALA A 222 -7.43 6.71 8.87
CA ALA A 222 -8.26 5.61 8.38
C ALA A 222 -9.02 6.02 7.12
N ASN A 223 -8.52 5.60 5.96
CA ASN A 223 -9.06 5.97 4.65
C ASN A 223 -10.01 4.91 4.11
N PRO A 224 -11.21 5.27 3.63
CA PRO A 224 -12.14 4.34 3.03
C PRO A 224 -11.58 3.68 1.76
N VAL A 225 -11.77 2.37 1.64
CA VAL A 225 -11.39 1.56 0.48
C VAL A 225 -12.55 0.66 0.08
N GLN A 226 -12.71 0.44 -1.23
CA GLN A 226 -13.76 -0.39 -1.79
C GLN A 226 -13.20 -1.43 -2.75
N TRP A 227 -13.45 -2.71 -2.43
CA TRP A 227 -13.05 -3.84 -3.27
C TRP A 227 -14.25 -4.62 -3.78
N LYS A 228 -14.13 -5.14 -4.99
CA LYS A 228 -14.98 -6.23 -5.47
C LYS A 228 -14.22 -7.53 -5.34
N ILE A 229 -14.54 -8.33 -4.32
CA ILE A 229 -13.89 -9.62 -4.06
C ILE A 229 -14.39 -10.63 -5.09
N LYS A 230 -13.49 -11.20 -5.87
CA LYS A 230 -13.78 -12.23 -6.88
C LYS A 230 -13.60 -13.64 -6.35
N SER A 231 -12.60 -13.84 -5.50
CA SER A 231 -12.38 -15.12 -4.83
C SER A 231 -11.70 -14.92 -3.47
N LEU A 232 -11.91 -15.86 -2.57
CA LEU A 232 -11.18 -16.02 -1.32
C LEU A 232 -10.49 -17.39 -1.31
N PRO A 233 -9.39 -17.59 -0.58
CA PRO A 233 -8.62 -18.82 -0.61
C PRO A 233 -9.38 -20.01 -0.04
N GLY A 234 -9.15 -21.17 -0.62
CA GLY A 234 -9.68 -22.44 -0.18
C GLY A 234 -11.18 -22.64 -0.42
N LEU A 235 -11.68 -23.81 -0.04
CA LEU A 235 -13.09 -24.18 -0.19
C LEU A 235 -13.98 -23.32 0.72
N SER A 236 -13.55 -23.11 1.96
CA SER A 236 -14.25 -22.24 2.94
C SER A 236 -14.42 -20.82 2.45
N GLY A 237 -13.39 -20.24 1.79
CA GLY A 237 -13.48 -18.92 1.20
C GLY A 237 -14.49 -18.83 0.06
N ARG A 238 -14.55 -19.85 -0.80
CA ARG A 238 -15.55 -19.93 -1.89
C ARG A 238 -16.99 -20.03 -1.35
N ILE A 239 -17.19 -20.83 -0.30
CA ILE A 239 -18.48 -20.95 0.38
C ILE A 239 -18.85 -19.61 1.03
N LEU A 240 -17.91 -18.99 1.74
CA LEU A 240 -18.13 -17.72 2.43
C LEU A 240 -18.60 -16.61 1.47
N ILE A 241 -17.99 -16.47 0.29
CA ILE A 241 -18.43 -15.49 -0.72
C ILE A 241 -19.89 -15.71 -1.12
N LYS A 242 -20.31 -16.96 -1.27
CA LYS A 242 -21.68 -17.30 -1.69
C LYS A 242 -22.71 -17.06 -0.59
N ILE A 243 -22.38 -17.38 0.67
CA ILE A 243 -23.34 -17.31 1.80
C ILE A 243 -23.32 -15.97 2.53
N ALA A 244 -22.21 -15.22 2.48
CA ALA A 244 -22.06 -13.95 3.19
C ALA A 244 -23.20 -12.95 2.95
N PRO A 245 -23.74 -12.79 1.73
CA PRO A 245 -24.85 -11.87 1.48
C PRO A 245 -26.14 -12.22 2.25
N TYR A 246 -26.35 -13.49 2.58
CA TYR A 246 -27.59 -13.98 3.19
C TYR A 246 -27.55 -14.03 4.72
N ILE A 247 -26.37 -13.95 5.33
CA ILE A 247 -26.21 -13.98 6.79
C ILE A 247 -26.00 -12.54 7.30
N PRO A 248 -26.96 -11.93 8.02
CA PRO A 248 -26.94 -10.51 8.38
C PRO A 248 -25.65 -10.05 9.09
N ARG A 249 -25.12 -10.86 10.02
CA ARG A 249 -23.87 -10.54 10.73
C ARG A 249 -22.64 -10.62 9.84
N ILE A 250 -22.55 -11.63 8.97
CA ILE A 250 -21.43 -11.83 8.03
C ILE A 250 -21.47 -10.76 6.93
N ARG A 251 -22.68 -10.43 6.43
CA ARG A 251 -22.87 -9.37 5.42
C ARG A 251 -22.38 -8.00 5.87
N LYS A 252 -22.37 -7.71 7.18
CA LYS A 252 -21.76 -6.48 7.70
C LYS A 252 -20.24 -6.50 7.53
N LEU A 253 -19.60 -7.62 7.76
CA LEU A 253 -18.14 -7.80 7.72
C LEU A 253 -17.60 -8.04 6.31
N ILE A 254 -18.33 -8.78 5.47
CA ILE A 254 -17.87 -9.18 4.13
C ILE A 254 -19.01 -8.98 3.13
N ARG A 255 -18.79 -8.07 2.17
CA ARG A 255 -19.71 -7.78 1.05
C ARG A 255 -18.97 -8.01 -0.28
N PRO A 256 -19.01 -9.19 -0.87
CA PRO A 256 -18.15 -9.52 -2.00
C PRO A 256 -18.22 -8.52 -3.17
N ASN A 257 -19.41 -8.04 -3.52
CA ASN A 257 -19.59 -7.12 -4.64
C ASN A 257 -19.19 -5.66 -4.35
N ASN A 258 -19.15 -5.26 -3.08
CA ASN A 258 -18.75 -3.93 -2.61
C ASN A 258 -18.25 -4.04 -1.17
N HIS A 259 -17.11 -4.67 -1.00
CA HIS A 259 -16.47 -4.81 0.31
C HIS A 259 -15.81 -3.50 0.70
N ARG A 260 -16.30 -2.91 1.78
CA ARG A 260 -15.86 -1.62 2.30
C ARG A 260 -15.09 -1.83 3.60
N PHE A 261 -13.91 -1.26 3.67
CA PHE A 261 -13.06 -1.30 4.86
C PHE A 261 -12.23 -0.02 4.94
N LEU A 262 -11.49 0.16 6.02
CA LEU A 262 -10.57 1.28 6.20
C LEU A 262 -9.12 0.80 6.02
N ALA A 263 -8.38 1.45 5.15
CA ALA A 263 -6.93 1.35 5.08
C ALA A 263 -6.32 2.35 6.05
N THR A 264 -5.43 1.89 6.93
CA THR A 264 -4.90 2.73 7.99
C THR A 264 -3.44 3.07 7.79
N GLU A 265 -3.04 4.24 8.32
CA GLU A 265 -1.63 4.63 8.45
C GLU A 265 -1.43 5.58 9.62
N GLY A 266 -0.18 5.84 9.99
CA GLY A 266 0.15 6.76 11.07
C GLY A 266 -0.47 6.36 12.42
N LEU A 267 -0.63 5.05 12.69
CA LEU A 267 -1.09 4.56 13.98
C LEU A 267 0.00 4.79 15.02
N PHE A 268 -0.32 5.49 16.09
CA PHE A 268 0.57 5.67 17.24
C PHE A 268 -0.16 5.57 18.56
N TRP A 269 0.60 5.40 19.62
CA TRP A 269 0.14 5.52 21.02
C TRP A 269 1.28 6.02 21.92
N LYS A 270 0.94 6.71 22.98
CA LYS A 270 1.89 7.05 24.05
C LYS A 270 2.17 5.81 24.90
N ILE A 271 3.39 5.70 25.41
CA ILE A 271 3.80 4.58 26.30
C ILE A 271 2.83 4.48 27.49
N GLY A 272 2.36 3.25 27.77
CA GLY A 272 1.38 2.97 28.83
C GLY A 272 -0.08 3.04 28.39
N PHE A 273 -0.36 3.50 27.15
CA PHE A 273 -1.71 3.58 26.59
C PHE A 273 -2.01 2.53 25.51
N GLU A 274 -1.20 1.47 25.40
CA GLU A 274 -1.41 0.35 24.47
C GLU A 274 -2.79 -0.29 24.64
N HIS A 275 -3.28 -0.34 25.85
CA HIS A 275 -4.61 -0.87 26.21
C HIS A 275 -5.77 -0.06 25.61
N LYS A 276 -5.52 1.20 25.20
CA LYS A 276 -6.50 2.08 24.55
C LYS A 276 -6.66 1.82 23.06
N LEU A 277 -5.78 1.03 22.44
CA LEU A 277 -5.83 0.78 20.99
C LEU A 277 -7.13 0.10 20.56
N ALA A 278 -7.62 -0.89 21.30
CA ALA A 278 -8.90 -1.53 20.97
C ALA A 278 -10.05 -0.52 20.93
N GLU A 279 -10.05 0.43 21.86
CA GLU A 279 -11.04 1.49 21.96
C GLU A 279 -10.94 2.49 20.81
N LEU A 280 -9.70 2.91 20.45
CA LEU A 280 -9.44 3.75 19.27
C LEU A 280 -9.97 3.09 18.00
N LEU A 281 -9.55 1.85 17.71
CA LEU A 281 -9.92 1.14 16.50
C LEU A 281 -11.43 0.91 16.37
N GLU A 282 -12.08 0.56 17.48
CA GLU A 282 -13.55 0.37 17.50
C GLU A 282 -14.28 1.70 17.31
N GLY A 283 -13.83 2.77 17.97
CA GLY A 283 -14.40 4.11 17.80
C GLY A 283 -14.30 4.62 16.38
N VAL A 284 -13.17 4.41 15.71
CA VAL A 284 -12.99 4.75 14.29
C VAL A 284 -14.00 4.02 13.41
N LEU A 285 -14.20 2.71 13.62
CA LEU A 285 -15.21 1.95 12.89
C LEU A 285 -16.63 2.50 13.11
N ALA A 286 -16.95 2.88 14.37
CA ALA A 286 -18.27 3.42 14.71
C ALA A 286 -18.53 4.78 14.04
N ILE A 287 -17.56 5.71 14.11
CA ILE A 287 -17.68 7.05 13.51
C ILE A 287 -17.82 6.97 12.00
N THR A 288 -17.06 6.10 11.36
CA THR A 288 -17.00 6.00 9.89
C THR A 288 -18.08 5.09 9.29
N GLY A 289 -18.83 4.36 10.13
CA GLY A 289 -19.83 3.38 9.68
C GLY A 289 -19.23 2.15 8.99
N HIS A 290 -17.94 1.84 9.25
CA HIS A 290 -17.26 0.65 8.73
C HIS A 290 -17.27 -0.47 9.76
N HIS A 291 -16.97 -1.69 9.30
CA HIS A 291 -16.97 -2.89 10.14
C HIS A 291 -15.61 -3.60 10.21
N SER A 292 -14.65 -3.14 9.41
CA SER A 292 -13.28 -3.63 9.42
C SER A 292 -12.30 -2.54 9.03
N LEU A 293 -11.09 -2.65 9.57
CA LEU A 293 -9.93 -1.87 9.16
C LEU A 293 -8.70 -2.76 9.05
N LEU A 294 -7.77 -2.37 8.20
CA LEU A 294 -6.55 -3.09 7.91
C LEU A 294 -5.35 -2.26 8.36
N ILE A 295 -4.47 -2.90 9.14
CA ILE A 295 -3.21 -2.33 9.60
C ILE A 295 -2.08 -3.17 9.02
N TRP A 296 -1.04 -2.53 8.52
CA TRP A 296 0.14 -3.17 7.97
C TRP A 296 1.34 -2.94 8.88
N SER A 297 2.08 -3.99 9.15
CA SER A 297 3.27 -3.94 10.01
C SER A 297 4.39 -4.81 9.45
N ASP A 298 5.62 -4.35 9.62
CA ASP A 298 6.83 -5.14 9.34
C ASP A 298 6.75 -6.50 10.05
N CYS A 299 7.14 -7.57 9.37
CA CYS A 299 7.10 -8.92 9.96
C CYS A 299 8.15 -9.12 11.04
N GLU A 300 9.36 -8.57 10.84
CA GLU A 300 10.48 -8.72 11.76
C GLU A 300 10.35 -7.77 12.95
N HIS A 301 9.91 -6.53 12.69
CA HIS A 301 9.74 -5.47 13.69
C HIS A 301 8.25 -5.15 13.93
N ASN A 302 7.49 -6.21 14.24
CA ASN A 302 6.06 -6.05 14.46
C ASN A 302 5.77 -5.38 15.80
N PHE A 303 5.59 -4.05 15.77
CA PHE A 303 5.23 -3.25 16.94
C PHE A 303 3.87 -3.65 17.57
N MET A 304 3.03 -4.38 16.85
CA MET A 304 1.73 -4.87 17.32
C MET A 304 1.80 -6.23 18.02
N LYS A 305 2.98 -6.89 18.09
CA LYS A 305 3.11 -8.28 18.54
C LYS A 305 2.64 -8.51 19.97
N ASN A 306 2.89 -7.55 20.86
CA ASN A 306 2.63 -7.65 22.29
C ASN A 306 1.37 -6.93 22.75
N ILE A 307 0.53 -6.49 21.80
CA ILE A 307 -0.69 -5.76 22.14
C ILE A 307 -1.85 -6.74 22.33
N ASP A 308 -2.41 -6.75 23.53
CA ASP A 308 -3.60 -7.56 23.84
C ASP A 308 -4.87 -6.89 23.31
N VAL A 309 -5.19 -7.19 22.04
CA VAL A 309 -6.40 -6.72 21.36
C VAL A 309 -7.18 -7.90 20.80
N ASN A 310 -8.46 -7.96 21.09
CA ASN A 310 -9.34 -8.85 20.35
C ASN A 310 -9.56 -8.33 18.94
N TRP A 311 -8.84 -8.86 17.97
CA TRP A 311 -8.86 -8.43 16.57
C TRP A 311 -10.19 -8.74 15.84
N GLY A 312 -11.00 -9.63 16.38
CA GLY A 312 -12.31 -9.97 15.84
C GLY A 312 -12.30 -11.16 14.86
N PHE A 313 -13.44 -11.39 14.23
CA PHE A 313 -13.74 -12.61 13.49
C PHE A 313 -12.88 -12.77 12.21
N ILE A 314 -12.69 -11.69 11.45
CA ILE A 314 -11.96 -11.78 10.16
C ILE A 314 -10.50 -12.18 10.39
N GLN A 315 -9.84 -11.63 11.41
CA GLN A 315 -8.44 -11.97 11.73
C GLN A 315 -8.26 -13.46 12.06
N LYS A 316 -9.23 -14.06 12.77
CA LYS A 316 -9.19 -15.49 13.11
C LYS A 316 -9.31 -16.42 11.90
N MET A 317 -9.97 -15.95 10.84
CA MET A 317 -10.16 -16.70 9.60
C MET A 317 -9.03 -16.48 8.58
N LYS A 318 -8.26 -15.42 8.75
CA LYS A 318 -7.23 -15.02 7.80
C LYS A 318 -6.02 -15.96 7.90
N LYS A 319 -5.53 -16.43 6.75
CA LYS A 319 -4.19 -17.03 6.67
C LYS A 319 -3.15 -15.90 6.64
N GLU A 320 -2.09 -16.05 7.39
CA GLU A 320 -0.97 -15.12 7.34
C GLU A 320 -0.25 -15.25 6.00
N ASN A 321 -0.18 -14.15 5.26
CA ASN A 321 0.64 -14.00 4.08
C ASN A 321 1.53 -12.77 4.30
N ALA A 322 2.83 -12.96 4.21
CA ALA A 322 3.78 -11.87 4.20
C ALA A 322 3.92 -11.32 2.78
N VAL A 323 3.87 -10.02 2.60
CA VAL A 323 4.09 -9.34 1.32
C VAL A 323 5.53 -8.88 1.25
N ALA A 324 6.21 -9.10 0.12
CA ALA A 324 7.60 -8.69 -0.06
C ALA A 324 7.69 -7.18 -0.34
N ILE A 325 8.68 -6.54 0.28
CA ILE A 325 9.13 -5.18 -0.03
C ILE A 325 10.35 -5.33 -0.93
N MET A 326 10.19 -5.05 -2.22
CA MET A 326 11.26 -5.09 -3.20
C MET A 326 11.80 -3.68 -3.42
N ALA A 327 13.13 -3.50 -3.39
CA ALA A 327 13.74 -2.21 -3.63
C ALA A 327 14.98 -2.31 -4.52
N LYS A 328 15.22 -1.26 -5.31
CA LYS A 328 16.46 -1.00 -6.03
C LYS A 328 17.05 0.31 -5.53
N LEU A 329 18.24 0.24 -4.98
CA LEU A 329 18.98 1.35 -4.42
C LEU A 329 20.11 1.75 -5.35
N ASN A 330 20.06 2.96 -5.90
CA ASN A 330 21.13 3.51 -6.72
C ASN A 330 21.99 4.47 -5.88
N GLY A 331 23.29 4.33 -5.95
CA GLY A 331 24.25 5.17 -5.23
C GLY A 331 24.42 4.84 -3.73
N TYR A 332 23.86 3.72 -3.26
CA TYR A 332 24.02 3.25 -1.87
C TYR A 332 25.09 2.17 -1.79
N SER A 333 25.81 2.12 -0.65
CA SER A 333 26.77 1.07 -0.37
C SER A 333 26.10 -0.24 0.06
N GLN A 334 26.85 -1.35 0.05
CA GLN A 334 26.38 -2.64 0.54
C GLN A 334 26.10 -2.62 2.05
N GLU A 335 26.83 -1.80 2.80
CA GLU A 335 26.62 -1.59 4.23
C GLU A 335 25.30 -0.89 4.49
N GLU A 336 25.01 0.23 3.79
CA GLU A 336 23.73 0.92 3.85
C GLU A 336 22.55 0.00 3.48
N LEU A 337 22.71 -0.86 2.49
CA LEU A 337 21.71 -1.86 2.13
C LEU A 337 21.50 -2.90 3.25
N ALA A 338 22.59 -3.35 3.89
CA ALA A 338 22.49 -4.29 5.00
C ALA A 338 21.78 -3.66 6.22
N ASP A 339 22.07 -2.41 6.52
CA ASP A 339 21.42 -1.67 7.60
C ASP A 339 19.94 -1.43 7.30
N LEU A 340 19.63 -1.07 6.07
CA LEU A 340 18.24 -0.95 5.63
C LEU A 340 17.48 -2.28 5.80
N LYS A 341 18.08 -3.41 5.46
CA LYS A 341 17.43 -4.72 5.62
C LYS A 341 17.14 -5.05 7.09
N LYS A 342 17.97 -4.62 8.04
CA LYS A 342 17.80 -4.85 9.48
C LYS A 342 16.84 -3.89 10.16
N ALA A 343 16.75 -2.66 9.70
CA ALA A 343 15.93 -1.62 10.33
C ALA A 343 14.42 -1.88 10.19
N PRO A 344 13.57 -1.41 11.10
CA PRO A 344 12.11 -1.49 10.98
C PRO A 344 11.58 -0.70 9.77
N LYS A 345 10.55 -1.21 9.08
CA LYS A 345 9.93 -0.55 7.92
C LYS A 345 8.54 -0.08 8.27
N TYR A 346 8.26 1.16 7.94
CA TYR A 346 6.91 1.72 7.96
C TYR A 346 6.16 1.29 6.69
N ILE A 347 4.92 0.86 6.86
CA ILE A 347 4.07 0.44 5.74
C ILE A 347 2.88 1.38 5.65
N SER A 348 2.86 2.22 4.63
CA SER A 348 1.75 3.12 4.38
C SER A 348 0.55 2.37 3.81
N GLY A 349 -0.60 2.47 4.47
CA GLY A 349 -1.86 1.91 3.96
C GLY A 349 -2.33 2.60 2.68
N PHE A 350 -1.98 3.86 2.49
CA PHE A 350 -2.24 4.61 1.25
C PHE A 350 -1.49 4.02 0.05
N ASN A 351 -0.29 3.48 0.28
CA ASN A 351 0.51 2.85 -0.77
C ASN A 351 0.05 1.41 -1.06
N VAL A 352 -0.50 0.70 -0.08
CA VAL A 352 -0.97 -0.70 -0.26
C VAL A 352 -2.30 -0.76 -1.00
N THR A 353 -3.14 0.25 -0.89
CA THR A 353 -4.50 0.33 -1.45
C THR A 353 -4.60 1.46 -2.49
#